data_7944fe38c70a6f4e5a7b41d28933728d
#
_entry.id   7944fe38c70a6f4e5a7b41d28933728d
#
_cell.length_a   1.000
_cell.length_b   1.000
_cell.length_c   1.000
_cell.angle_alpha   90.00
_cell.angle_beta   90.00
_cell.angle_gamma   90.00
#
_symmetry.space_group_name_H-M   'P 1'
#
loop_
_entity.id
_entity.type
_entity.pdbx_description
1 polymer ?
#
loop_
_entity_poly.entity_id
_entity_poly.type
_entity_poly.pdbx_seq_one_letter_code
_entity_poly.pdbx_strand_id
1 'polypeptide(L)'
;MAQVHQAKGVWFAIVALAVLLATSPDSEAASGRTYRVQGQVVAVNVTQVPYMIVVKTPLSRHDDMTVGARVTAQTRILRKGKRIALQTIRIGEAVRLTYIKQRDGVFAQIIQVQ
;
A
#
# COMPACT_ATOMS: atom_id res chain seq x y z
N MET A 1 -25.51 52.05 -3.31
CA MET A 1 -25.36 51.55 -3.34
C MET A 1 -24.92 50.73 -3.26
N ALA A 2 -24.68 50.50 -3.40
CA ALA A 2 -24.44 49.68 -3.41
C ALA A 2 -23.85 49.03 -2.98
N GLN A 3 -23.75 49.01 -2.84
CA GLN A 3 -23.26 48.31 -2.59
C GLN A 3 -23.03 47.37 -2.13
N VAL A 4 -23.26 47.40 -2.22
CA VAL A 4 -23.14 46.50 -1.95
C VAL A 4 -22.75 45.68 -1.97
N HIS A 5 -22.63 45.57 -2.24
CA HIS A 5 -22.33 44.61 -2.35
C HIS A 5 -21.56 44.06 -2.20
N GLN A 6 -21.31 44.31 -2.40
CA GLN A 6 -20.62 43.70 -2.45
C GLN A 6 -20.14 43.03 -1.84
N ALA A 7 -20.14 43.19 -1.59
CA ALA A 7 -19.66 42.56 -1.00
C ALA A 7 -19.69 41.58 -1.00
N LYS A 8 -19.90 41.23 -1.34
CA LYS A 8 -19.90 40.25 -1.38
C LYS A 8 -19.22 39.52 -1.76
N GLY A 9 -19.20 39.51 -2.15
CA GLY A 9 -18.68 38.71 -2.78
C GLY A 9 -17.56 38.32 -2.40
N VAL A 10 -17.25 38.31 -2.13
CA VAL A 10 -16.15 38.06 -1.83
C VAL A 10 -15.99 37.06 -1.17
N TRP A 11 -16.40 36.59 -0.77
CA TRP A 11 -16.20 35.61 -0.11
C TRP A 11 -16.19 34.59 -0.61
N PHE A 12 -16.53 34.28 -1.09
CA PHE A 12 -16.51 33.22 -1.51
C PHE A 12 -15.53 32.89 -1.94
N ALA A 13 -15.40 33.26 -2.28
CA ALA A 13 -14.36 33.08 -2.80
C ALA A 13 -13.57 32.46 -1.97
N ILE A 14 -13.59 32.70 -1.39
CA ILE A 14 -12.84 32.26 -0.57
C ILE A 14 -12.88 31.11 -0.33
N VAL A 15 -13.62 30.86 -0.39
CA VAL A 15 -13.74 29.81 -0.14
C VAL A 15 -13.13 29.05 -0.79
N ALA A 16 -13.23 29.22 -1.60
CA ALA A 16 -12.69 28.44 -2.31
C ALA A 16 -11.52 28.16 -2.00
N LEU A 17 -11.30 28.63 -1.87
CA LEU A 17 -10.22 28.44 -1.68
C LEU A 17 -9.91 27.57 -0.92
N ALA A 18 -10.33 27.48 -0.47
CA ALA A 18 -9.97 26.76 0.37
C ALA A 18 -9.90 25.59 0.04
N VAL A 19 -10.25 25.37 -0.40
CA VAL A 19 -10.25 24.37 -0.71
C VAL A 19 -9.36 23.89 -1.16
N LEU A 20 -9.07 24.15 -1.50
CA LEU A 20 -8.33 23.67 -1.99
C LEU A 20 -7.57 23.15 -1.43
N LEU A 21 -7.61 23.32 -1.01
CA LEU A 21 -6.88 23.00 -0.47
C LEU A 21 -6.75 21.89 -0.27
N ALA A 22 -7.38 21.41 -0.49
CA ALA A 22 -7.37 20.34 -0.52
C ALA A 22 -6.22 19.79 -0.75
N THR A 23 -5.59 19.94 -1.11
CA THR A 23 -4.44 19.64 -1.04
C THR A 23 -4.07 18.38 -0.49
N SER A 24 -4.64 17.87 0.35
CA SER A 24 -4.26 16.69 0.89
C SER A 24 -3.97 15.60 -0.04
N PRO A 25 -4.59 15.47 -1.06
CA PRO A 25 -4.30 14.40 -1.96
C PRO A 25 -2.90 14.37 -2.39
N ASP A 26 -2.30 15.45 -2.41
CA ASP A 26 -0.96 15.49 -2.84
C ASP A 26 -0.06 14.73 -1.96
N SER A 27 -0.28 14.77 -0.72
CA SER A 27 0.55 14.08 0.18
C SER A 27 0.43 12.63 0.01
N GLU A 28 -0.72 12.14 -0.28
CA GLU A 28 -0.86 10.74 -0.48
C GLU A 28 -0.16 10.26 -1.68
N ALA A 29 -0.21 10.99 -2.73
CA ALA A 29 0.49 10.60 -3.92
C ALA A 29 1.96 10.46 -3.65
N ALA A 30 2.51 11.26 -2.80
CA ALA A 30 3.91 11.22 -2.51
C ALA A 30 4.29 10.03 -1.67
N SER A 31 3.37 9.40 -1.00
CA SER A 31 3.71 8.30 -0.13
C SER A 31 3.75 6.96 -0.81
N GLY A 32 3.51 6.90 -2.12
CA GLY A 32 3.63 5.67 -2.86
C GLY A 32 2.30 5.06 -3.24
N ARG A 33 2.34 4.01 -4.01
CA ARG A 33 1.16 3.34 -4.51
C ARG A 33 1.00 2.00 -3.86
N THR A 34 -0.26 1.60 -3.69
CA THR A 34 -0.63 0.33 -3.11
C THR A 34 -1.00 -0.65 -4.21
N TYR A 35 -0.50 -1.85 -4.12
CA TYR A 35 -0.76 -2.91 -5.08
C TYR A 35 -1.19 -4.15 -4.35
N ARG A 36 -1.90 -5.01 -5.05
CA ARG A 36 -2.35 -6.27 -4.49
C ARG A 36 -2.09 -7.37 -5.50
N VAL A 37 -1.44 -8.45 -5.06
CA VAL A 37 -1.16 -9.60 -5.92
C VAL A 37 -1.54 -10.87 -5.18
N GLN A 38 -1.78 -11.91 -5.95
CA GLN A 38 -2.11 -13.21 -5.39
C GLN A 38 -1.19 -14.23 -6.04
N GLY A 39 -0.52 -15.03 -5.24
CA GLY A 39 0.43 -15.97 -5.78
C GLY A 39 0.93 -16.92 -4.72
N GLN A 40 2.12 -17.47 -4.96
CA GLN A 40 2.72 -18.42 -4.06
C GLN A 40 4.01 -17.88 -3.49
N VAL A 41 4.29 -18.24 -2.25
CA VAL A 41 5.52 -17.83 -1.58
C VAL A 41 6.66 -18.64 -2.16
N VAL A 42 7.69 -17.96 -2.63
CA VAL A 42 8.89 -18.64 -3.14
C VAL A 42 10.10 -18.44 -2.23
N ALA A 43 10.04 -17.48 -1.34
CA ALA A 43 11.13 -17.27 -0.38
C ALA A 43 10.64 -16.45 0.80
N VAL A 44 11.19 -16.72 1.97
CA VAL A 44 10.95 -15.94 3.17
C VAL A 44 12.30 -15.81 3.87
N ASN A 45 12.69 -14.58 4.18
CA ASN A 45 13.93 -14.33 4.90
C ASN A 45 13.61 -13.74 6.26
N VAL A 46 13.90 -14.50 7.30
CA VAL A 46 13.69 -14.05 8.67
C VAL A 46 14.98 -14.04 9.47
N THR A 47 16.10 -14.26 8.81
CA THR A 47 17.38 -14.34 9.51
C THR A 47 18.15 -13.04 9.47
N GLN A 48 17.85 -12.18 8.53
CA GLN A 48 18.54 -10.90 8.38
C GLN A 48 17.53 -9.80 8.24
N VAL A 49 17.85 -8.64 8.77
CA VAL A 49 17.04 -7.45 8.64
C VAL A 49 17.47 -6.72 7.39
N PRO A 50 16.56 -6.30 6.55
CA PRO A 50 15.11 -6.37 6.70
C PRO A 50 14.58 -7.75 6.35
N TYR A 51 13.56 -8.16 7.06
CA TYR A 51 12.87 -9.41 6.73
C TYR A 51 12.14 -9.22 5.41
N MET A 52 12.03 -10.28 4.64
CA MET A 52 11.43 -10.18 3.31
C MET A 52 10.58 -11.38 3.00
N ILE A 53 9.58 -11.15 2.17
CA ILE A 53 8.80 -12.22 1.58
C ILE A 53 8.84 -12.04 0.07
N VAL A 54 8.98 -13.13 -0.65
CA VAL A 54 8.99 -13.11 -2.11
C VAL A 54 7.85 -13.97 -2.61
N VAL A 55 7.01 -13.38 -3.43
CA VAL A 55 5.80 -14.02 -3.94
C VAL A 55 5.84 -14.03 -5.46
N LYS A 56 5.54 -15.19 -6.03
CA LYS A 56 5.46 -15.33 -7.47
C LYS A 56 4.01 -15.38 -7.86
N THR A 57 3.60 -14.49 -8.75
CA THR A 57 2.21 -14.38 -9.14
C THR A 57 2.09 -14.56 -10.65
N PRO A 58 1.20 -15.42 -11.12
CA PRO A 58 1.05 -15.60 -12.55
C PRO A 58 0.34 -14.39 -13.17
N LEU A 59 0.84 -13.95 -14.31
CA LEU A 59 0.24 -12.88 -15.07
C LEU A 59 -0.53 -13.43 -16.26
N SER A 60 -0.02 -14.53 -16.83
CA SER A 60 -0.67 -15.18 -17.94
C SER A 60 -0.21 -16.62 -17.95
N ARG A 61 -0.59 -17.34 -18.98
CA ARG A 61 -0.26 -18.76 -19.08
C ARG A 61 1.25 -19.00 -19.08
N HIS A 62 2.01 -18.08 -19.65
CA HIS A 62 3.45 -18.26 -19.80
C HIS A 62 4.28 -17.24 -19.05
N ASP A 63 3.63 -16.27 -18.42
CA ASP A 63 4.34 -15.21 -17.74
C ASP A 63 3.97 -15.12 -16.29
N ASP A 64 4.94 -14.82 -15.47
CA ASP A 64 4.67 -14.53 -14.06
C ASP A 64 5.52 -13.35 -13.63
N MET A 65 5.19 -12.83 -12.46
CA MET A 65 5.88 -11.71 -11.87
C MET A 65 6.28 -12.10 -10.45
N THR A 66 7.47 -11.71 -10.07
CA THR A 66 7.96 -11.95 -8.73
C THR A 66 8.03 -10.65 -7.97
N VAL A 67 7.43 -10.61 -6.80
CA VAL A 67 7.41 -9.44 -5.95
C VAL A 67 8.14 -9.76 -4.66
N GLY A 68 9.19 -9.00 -4.37
CA GLY A 68 9.86 -9.08 -3.08
C GLY A 68 9.48 -7.87 -2.26
N ALA A 69 8.98 -8.08 -1.06
CA ALA A 69 8.52 -6.99 -0.21
C ALA A 69 9.14 -7.13 1.17
N ARG A 70 9.50 -5.99 1.75
CA ARG A 70 10.04 -5.95 3.10
C ARG A 70 8.90 -6.11 4.10
N VAL A 71 9.15 -6.90 5.12
CA VAL A 71 8.18 -7.12 6.18
C VAL A 71 8.65 -6.35 7.40
N THR A 72 7.80 -5.46 7.90
CA THR A 72 8.15 -4.60 9.03
C THR A 72 7.21 -4.86 10.19
N ALA A 73 7.40 -4.13 11.26
CA ALA A 73 6.52 -4.25 12.42
C ALA A 73 5.09 -3.81 12.10
N GLN A 74 4.91 -3.00 11.06
CA GLN A 74 3.58 -2.56 10.65
C GLN A 74 2.89 -3.54 9.72
N THR A 75 3.59 -4.53 9.19
CA THR A 75 2.99 -5.50 8.28
C THR A 75 2.04 -6.41 9.06
N ARG A 76 0.85 -6.57 8.54
CA ARG A 76 -0.14 -7.48 9.12
C ARG A 76 -0.05 -8.81 8.41
N ILE A 77 0.12 -9.87 9.17
CA ILE A 77 0.24 -11.21 8.61
C ILE A 77 -0.87 -12.05 9.18
N LEU A 78 -1.73 -12.55 8.32
CA LEU A 78 -2.94 -13.22 8.76
C LEU A 78 -3.10 -14.58 8.07
N ARG A 79 -3.63 -15.53 8.82
CA ARG A 79 -4.08 -16.81 8.28
C ARG A 79 -5.47 -17.05 8.82
N LYS A 80 -6.47 -17.10 7.92
CA LYS A 80 -7.87 -17.27 8.31
C LYS A 80 -8.29 -16.22 9.33
N GLY A 81 -7.84 -15.00 9.11
CA GLY A 81 -8.22 -13.88 9.96
C GLY A 81 -7.45 -13.77 11.25
N LYS A 82 -6.55 -14.70 11.54
CA LYS A 82 -5.75 -14.67 12.76
C LYS A 82 -4.34 -14.24 12.48
N ARG A 83 -3.78 -13.46 13.37
CA ARG A 83 -2.42 -12.97 13.22
C ARG A 83 -1.42 -14.09 13.44
N ILE A 84 -0.47 -14.21 12.53
CA ILE A 84 0.58 -15.22 12.62
C ILE A 84 1.92 -14.57 12.41
N ALA A 85 2.98 -15.30 12.75
CA ALA A 85 4.34 -14.82 12.57
C ALA A 85 4.84 -15.14 11.18
N LEU A 86 5.73 -14.31 10.66
CA LEU A 86 6.30 -14.51 9.34
C LEU A 86 7.00 -15.87 9.23
N GLN A 87 7.62 -16.31 10.30
CA GLN A 87 8.35 -17.57 10.31
C GLN A 87 7.47 -18.78 10.06
N THR A 88 6.17 -18.66 10.25
CA THR A 88 5.25 -19.77 10.04
C THR A 88 4.79 -19.90 8.60
N ILE A 89 5.15 -18.96 7.75
CA ILE A 89 4.80 -19.06 6.34
C ILE A 89 5.80 -19.95 5.64
N ARG A 90 5.30 -20.88 4.85
CA ARG A 90 6.16 -21.85 4.16
C ARG A 90 6.19 -21.58 2.68
N ILE A 91 7.30 -21.95 2.08
CA ILE A 91 7.44 -21.87 0.63
C ILE A 91 6.37 -22.73 -0.02
N GLY A 92 5.73 -22.18 -1.03
CA GLY A 92 4.67 -22.88 -1.75
C GLY A 92 3.27 -22.52 -1.29
N GLU A 93 3.14 -21.83 -0.15
CA GLU A 93 1.82 -21.45 0.31
C GLU A 93 1.23 -20.35 -0.57
N ALA A 94 -0.07 -20.42 -0.78
CA ALA A 94 -0.77 -19.41 -1.54
C ALA A 94 -1.05 -18.22 -0.63
N VAL A 95 -0.75 -17.03 -1.12
CA VAL A 95 -0.94 -15.81 -0.33
C VAL A 95 -1.51 -14.71 -1.19
N ARG A 96 -2.18 -13.78 -0.51
CA ARG A 96 -2.57 -12.52 -1.12
C ARG A 96 -1.72 -11.45 -0.43
N LEU A 97 -0.93 -10.74 -1.22
CA LEU A 97 -0.01 -9.75 -0.71
C LEU A 97 -0.46 -8.36 -1.13
N THR A 98 -0.64 -7.48 -0.16
CA THR A 98 -0.87 -6.06 -0.40
C THR A 98 0.41 -5.34 -0.03
N TYR A 99 0.97 -4.58 -0.96
CA TYR A 99 2.23 -3.92 -0.71
C TYR A 99 2.19 -2.49 -1.22
N ILE A 100 3.10 -1.68 -0.69
CA ILE A 100 3.28 -0.30 -1.10
C ILE A 100 4.64 -0.19 -1.78
N LYS A 101 4.65 0.48 -2.93
CA LYS A 101 5.88 0.73 -3.63
C LYS A 101 6.28 2.18 -3.38
N GLN A 102 7.35 2.37 -2.66
CA GLN A 102 7.83 3.69 -2.28
C GLN A 102 9.18 3.92 -2.90
N ARG A 103 9.68 5.15 -2.72
CA ARG A 103 10.96 5.52 -3.30
C ARG A 103 12.10 4.63 -2.82
N ASP A 104 12.08 4.25 -1.55
CA ASP A 104 13.16 3.48 -0.96
C ASP A 104 12.86 1.98 -0.89
N GLY A 105 11.82 1.52 -1.56
CA GLY A 105 11.59 0.08 -1.63
C GLY A 105 10.13 -0.31 -1.66
N VAL A 106 9.92 -1.60 -1.59
CA VAL A 106 8.62 -2.22 -1.61
C VAL A 106 8.35 -2.78 -0.23
N PHE A 107 7.23 -2.41 0.36
CA PHE A 107 6.90 -2.77 1.73
C PHE A 107 5.58 -3.51 1.81
N ALA A 108 5.58 -4.65 2.47
CA ALA A 108 4.37 -5.42 2.64
C ALA A 108 3.48 -4.75 3.68
N GLN A 109 2.23 -4.53 3.33
CA GLN A 109 1.23 -4.02 4.27
C GLN A 109 0.45 -5.15 4.90
N ILE A 110 -0.05 -6.05 4.08
CA ILE A 110 -0.87 -7.16 4.54
C ILE A 110 -0.47 -8.40 3.78
N ILE A 111 -0.24 -9.47 4.50
CA ILE A 111 0.00 -10.79 3.91
C ILE A 111 -1.11 -11.69 4.41
N GLN A 112 -1.94 -12.17 3.50
CA GLN A 112 -3.01 -13.08 3.86
C GLN A 112 -2.69 -14.46 3.31
N VAL A 113 -2.43 -15.39 4.20
CA VAL A 113 -2.16 -16.77 3.80
C VAL A 113 -3.49 -17.45 3.60
N GLN A 114 -3.63 -18.08 2.45
CA GLN A 114 -4.89 -18.69 2.05
C GLN A 114 -5.11 -20.05 2.72
#